data_74bdd9a8c8e6e2c92e11e21d50704acb
#
_entry.id   74bdd9a8c8e6e2c92e11e21d50704acb
#
_cell.length_a   1.000
_cell.length_b   1.000
_cell.length_c   1.000
_cell.angle_alpha   90.00
_cell.angle_beta   90.00
_cell.angle_gamma   90.00
#
_symmetry.space_group_name_H-M   'P 1'
#
loop_
_entity.id
_entity.type
_entity.pdbx_description
1 polymer ?
#
loop_
_entity_poly.entity_id
_entity_poly.type
_entity_poly.pdbx_seq_one_letter_code
_entity_poly.pdbx_strand_id
1 'polypeptide(L)'
;YDPDVFREAGKRIREIARMADKFTIEERIGRITALFATFRNPDKETVLTPWRVVNMHLADSLGGYCFMDKAFAQPLDTPRRVMIEGVTDKVFHAKSRILEINSKSGLYPLYAAYSIYRARLREESEKYGEVNRAFALKLWDETLEENILVVCKTPMARSITRRTLAGFRKTVVHAEYYPELIGAIMTEPDCVVNMLRSGKRFWKINDDETMKIDAVIGNPPYQQIVEGNGRAKAVYNLFMDLSFQLARRVSLITHDRYLLNEG
;
A
#
# COMPACT_ATOMS: atom_id res chain seq x y z
N TYR A 1 15.95 3.66 -25.95
CA TYR A 1 16.40 2.86 -24.77
C TYR A 1 17.51 1.91 -25.22
N ASP A 2 18.65 1.96 -24.52
CA ASP A 2 19.71 0.98 -24.69
C ASP A 2 19.35 -0.28 -23.90
N PRO A 3 19.15 -1.45 -24.55
CA PRO A 3 18.72 -2.69 -23.88
C PRO A 3 19.75 -3.21 -22.86
N ASP A 4 21.03 -2.95 -23.09
CA ASP A 4 22.09 -3.43 -22.21
C ASP A 4 22.14 -2.60 -20.93
N VAL A 5 22.04 -1.28 -21.04
CA VAL A 5 21.92 -0.38 -19.86
C VAL A 5 20.68 -0.73 -19.03
N PHE A 6 19.54 -0.98 -19.68
CA PHE A 6 18.32 -1.38 -18.98
C PHE A 6 18.47 -2.72 -18.24
N ARG A 7 19.12 -3.68 -18.87
CA ARG A 7 19.39 -5.02 -18.28
C ARG A 7 20.30 -4.94 -17.07
N GLU A 8 21.39 -4.17 -17.18
CA GLU A 8 22.34 -3.98 -16.07
C GLU A 8 21.71 -3.19 -14.92
N ALA A 9 20.96 -2.13 -15.19
CA ALA A 9 20.20 -1.42 -14.17
C ALA A 9 19.23 -2.35 -13.44
N GLY A 10 18.49 -3.20 -14.18
CA GLY A 10 17.57 -4.17 -13.60
C GLY A 10 18.27 -5.24 -12.74
N LYS A 11 19.49 -5.68 -13.09
CA LYS A 11 20.30 -6.57 -12.24
C LYS A 11 20.69 -5.86 -10.94
N ARG A 12 21.24 -4.66 -11.03
CA ARG A 12 21.67 -3.86 -9.87
C ARG A 12 20.52 -3.58 -8.91
N ILE A 13 19.34 -3.20 -9.41
CA ILE A 13 18.14 -3.00 -8.61
C ILE A 13 17.77 -4.28 -7.85
N ARG A 14 17.78 -5.44 -8.52
CA ARG A 14 17.48 -6.73 -7.89
C ARG A 14 18.51 -7.12 -6.83
N GLU A 15 19.77 -6.84 -7.04
CA GLU A 15 20.84 -7.09 -6.07
C GLU A 15 20.67 -6.24 -4.81
N ILE A 16 20.42 -4.93 -4.97
CA ILE A 16 20.14 -4.01 -3.85
C ILE A 16 18.92 -4.50 -3.06
N ALA A 17 17.82 -4.86 -3.74
CA ALA A 17 16.62 -5.34 -3.10
C ALA A 17 16.83 -6.68 -2.36
N ARG A 18 17.60 -7.62 -2.93
CA ARG A 18 17.96 -8.89 -2.26
C ARG A 18 18.85 -8.67 -1.04
N MET A 19 19.80 -7.74 -1.15
CA MET A 19 20.65 -7.40 -0.01
C MET A 19 19.84 -6.80 1.13
N ALA A 20 18.81 -6.00 0.82
CA ALA A 20 17.93 -5.42 1.84
C ALA A 20 17.23 -6.49 2.69
N ASP A 21 16.90 -7.66 2.14
CA ASP A 21 16.26 -8.75 2.88
C ASP A 21 17.13 -9.38 3.99
N LYS A 22 18.44 -9.06 4.04
CA LYS A 22 19.36 -9.52 5.09
C LYS A 22 19.35 -8.66 6.34
N PHE A 23 18.68 -7.52 6.34
CA PHE A 23 18.62 -6.56 7.44
C PHE A 23 17.36 -6.71 8.28
N THR A 24 17.24 -5.91 9.35
CA THR A 24 16.00 -5.79 10.12
C THR A 24 14.86 -5.26 9.24
N ILE A 25 13.62 -5.33 9.73
CA ILE A 25 12.46 -4.84 8.97
C ILE A 25 12.59 -3.34 8.72
N GLU A 26 12.98 -2.58 9.73
CA GLU A 26 13.18 -1.12 9.66
C GLU A 26 14.26 -0.74 8.65
N GLU A 27 15.43 -1.35 8.77
CA GLU A 27 16.55 -1.13 7.85
C GLU A 27 16.19 -1.52 6.41
N ARG A 28 15.46 -2.64 6.25
CA ARG A 28 14.95 -3.07 4.95
C ARG A 28 14.03 -2.04 4.34
N ILE A 29 13.06 -1.53 5.12
CA ILE A 29 12.14 -0.47 4.67
C ILE A 29 12.93 0.76 4.25
N GLY A 30 13.89 1.22 5.04
CA GLY A 30 14.73 2.36 4.70
C GLY A 30 15.49 2.16 3.38
N ARG A 31 16.08 0.97 3.15
CA ARG A 31 16.81 0.65 1.91
C ARG A 31 15.91 0.58 0.69
N ILE A 32 14.72 -0.05 0.81
CA ILE A 32 13.76 -0.17 -0.29
C ILE A 32 13.18 1.21 -0.65
N THR A 33 12.83 2.02 0.34
CA THR A 33 12.30 3.37 0.09
C THR A 33 13.35 4.33 -0.47
N ALA A 34 14.61 4.21 -0.05
CA ALA A 34 15.74 4.93 -0.66
C ALA A 34 15.94 4.50 -2.13
N LEU A 35 15.79 3.20 -2.44
CA LEU A 35 15.85 2.73 -3.83
C LEU A 35 14.73 3.37 -4.67
N PHE A 36 13.49 3.43 -4.17
CA PHE A 36 12.39 4.10 -4.87
C PHE A 36 12.64 5.60 -5.08
N ALA A 37 13.32 6.28 -4.17
CA ALA A 37 13.67 7.70 -4.31
C ALA A 37 14.64 7.97 -5.48
N THR A 38 15.35 6.96 -5.98
CA THR A 38 16.24 7.10 -7.15
C THR A 38 15.51 7.02 -8.48
N PHE A 39 14.25 6.53 -8.51
CA PHE A 39 13.49 6.41 -9.75
C PHE A 39 12.92 7.76 -10.18
N ARG A 40 13.07 8.06 -11.47
CA ARG A 40 12.38 9.18 -12.11
C ARG A 40 11.08 8.67 -12.72
N ASN A 41 10.01 9.44 -12.58
CA ASN A 41 8.75 9.11 -13.23
C ASN A 41 8.90 9.21 -14.76
N PRO A 42 8.60 8.14 -15.51
CA PRO A 42 8.78 8.12 -16.95
C PRO A 42 7.80 9.03 -17.70
N ASP A 43 6.61 9.24 -17.11
CA ASP A 43 5.54 10.06 -17.66
C ASP A 43 4.64 10.64 -16.54
N LYS A 44 3.69 11.52 -16.92
CA LYS A 44 2.76 12.15 -15.98
C LYS A 44 1.72 11.19 -15.41
N GLU A 45 1.43 10.08 -16.10
CA GLU A 45 0.41 9.12 -15.67
C GLU A 45 0.98 8.04 -14.73
N THR A 46 2.28 7.80 -14.81
CA THR A 46 2.99 6.77 -14.01
C THR A 46 3.72 7.37 -12.82
N VAL A 47 3.21 8.44 -12.24
CA VAL A 47 3.80 9.05 -11.04
C VAL A 47 3.72 8.08 -9.87
N LEU A 48 4.88 7.71 -9.33
CA LEU A 48 4.98 6.97 -8.09
C LEU A 48 4.86 7.96 -6.93
N THR A 49 3.96 7.68 -5.98
CA THR A 49 3.85 8.51 -4.78
C THR A 49 5.13 8.36 -3.95
N PRO A 50 5.89 9.44 -3.70
CA PRO A 50 7.12 9.37 -2.92
C PRO A 50 6.87 8.90 -1.49
N TRP A 51 7.83 8.20 -0.88
CA TRP A 51 7.73 7.71 0.49
C TRP A 51 7.45 8.82 1.51
N ARG A 52 8.04 10.00 1.31
CA ARG A 52 7.75 11.20 2.10
C ARG A 52 6.26 11.56 2.09
N VAL A 53 5.63 11.55 0.91
CA VAL A 53 4.20 11.89 0.74
C VAL A 53 3.31 10.83 1.37
N VAL A 54 3.65 9.54 1.23
CA VAL A 54 2.93 8.44 1.90
C VAL A 54 2.95 8.63 3.42
N ASN A 55 4.13 8.93 3.98
CA ASN A 55 4.28 9.17 5.42
C ASN A 55 3.49 10.40 5.89
N MET A 56 3.57 11.51 5.17
CA MET A 56 2.81 12.72 5.49
C MET A 56 1.29 12.43 5.46
N HIS A 57 0.82 11.89 4.37
CA HIS A 57 -0.61 11.61 4.17
C HIS A 57 -1.18 10.68 5.25
N LEU A 58 -0.53 9.52 5.47
CA LEU A 58 -1.06 8.54 6.41
C LEU A 58 -0.84 8.93 7.88
N ALA A 59 0.29 9.56 8.21
CA ALA A 59 0.53 10.04 9.57
C ALA A 59 -0.49 11.11 9.98
N ASP A 60 -0.84 12.03 9.08
CA ASP A 60 -1.77 13.12 9.37
C ASP A 60 -3.24 12.68 9.34
N SER A 61 -3.59 11.61 8.59
CA SER A 61 -4.97 11.16 8.45
C SER A 61 -5.35 9.96 9.32
N LEU A 62 -4.44 9.01 9.53
CA LEU A 62 -4.68 7.76 10.25
C LEU A 62 -3.73 7.53 11.42
N GLY A 63 -2.62 8.26 11.48
CA GLY A 63 -1.55 8.00 12.43
C GLY A 63 -0.70 6.80 12.05
N GLY A 64 -0.26 6.00 13.03
CA GLY A 64 0.59 4.83 12.82
C GLY A 64 2.06 5.09 13.07
N TYR A 65 2.97 4.39 12.36
CA TYR A 65 4.42 4.56 12.51
C TYR A 65 5.02 5.30 11.32
N CYS A 66 5.41 6.55 11.56
CA CYS A 66 5.96 7.45 10.55
C CYS A 66 7.49 7.36 10.49
N PHE A 67 8.04 7.16 9.30
CA PHE A 67 9.48 7.07 9.02
C PHE A 67 10.12 8.43 8.73
N MET A 68 9.39 9.51 8.94
CA MET A 68 9.86 10.88 8.72
C MET A 68 9.81 11.68 10.02
N ASP A 69 10.66 12.67 10.12
CA ASP A 69 10.63 13.65 11.21
C ASP A 69 9.29 14.43 11.23
N LYS A 70 9.12 15.30 12.22
CA LYS A 70 7.87 16.08 12.37
C LYS A 70 7.63 17.04 11.21
N ALA A 71 8.70 17.53 10.58
CA ALA A 71 8.63 18.43 9.43
C ALA A 71 8.54 17.67 8.09
N PHE A 72 8.57 16.33 8.11
CA PHE A 72 8.66 15.47 6.93
C PHE A 72 9.84 15.82 6.00
N ALA A 73 10.91 16.35 6.57
CA ALA A 73 12.10 16.77 5.84
C ALA A 73 13.16 15.66 5.76
N GLN A 74 13.32 14.88 6.83
CA GLN A 74 14.36 13.86 6.94
C GLN A 74 13.78 12.49 7.33
N PRO A 75 14.30 11.40 6.74
CA PRO A 75 13.96 10.05 7.19
C PRO A 75 14.53 9.78 8.59
N LEU A 76 13.83 8.95 9.36
CA LEU A 76 14.24 8.49 10.68
C LEU A 76 14.69 7.03 10.62
N ASP A 77 15.78 6.71 11.30
CA ASP A 77 16.25 5.32 11.48
C ASP A 77 15.26 4.52 12.35
N THR A 78 14.70 5.17 13.37
CA THR A 78 13.63 4.61 14.21
C THR A 78 12.32 5.36 13.94
N PRO A 79 11.30 4.68 13.39
CA PRO A 79 10.02 5.32 13.10
C PRO A 79 9.31 5.80 14.36
N ARG A 80 8.75 7.01 14.29
CA ARG A 80 7.97 7.60 15.39
C ARG A 80 6.52 7.15 15.34
N ARG A 81 5.93 6.87 16.51
CA ARG A 81 4.50 6.62 16.62
C ARG A 81 3.73 7.95 16.56
N VAL A 82 2.72 8.00 15.69
CA VAL A 82 1.77 9.11 15.56
C VAL A 82 0.40 8.59 15.99
N MET A 83 -0.22 9.28 16.94
CA MET A 83 -1.53 8.90 17.47
C MET A 83 -2.56 9.97 17.09
N ILE A 84 -3.64 9.53 16.47
CA ILE A 84 -4.84 10.32 16.23
C ILE A 84 -5.94 9.68 17.08
N GLU A 85 -6.45 10.42 18.05
CA GLU A 85 -7.46 9.95 18.99
C GLU A 85 -8.70 9.40 18.27
N GLY A 86 -9.15 8.22 18.66
CA GLY A 86 -10.32 7.54 18.08
C GLY A 86 -10.13 6.98 16.68
N VAL A 87 -8.92 7.14 16.07
CA VAL A 87 -8.60 6.66 14.72
C VAL A 87 -7.50 5.60 14.75
N THR A 88 -6.31 5.94 15.21
CA THR A 88 -5.09 5.11 15.02
C THR A 88 -5.26 3.69 15.55
N ASP A 89 -5.72 3.52 16.79
CA ASP A 89 -5.88 2.20 17.40
C ASP A 89 -7.04 1.39 16.79
N LYS A 90 -7.96 2.06 16.08
CA LYS A 90 -9.05 1.39 15.34
C LYS A 90 -8.68 1.01 13.93
N VAL A 91 -7.58 1.54 13.40
CA VAL A 91 -7.06 1.24 12.05
C VAL A 91 -5.86 0.32 12.12
N PHE A 92 -4.92 0.55 13.05
CA PHE A 92 -3.67 -0.20 13.12
C PHE A 92 -3.62 -1.09 14.36
N HIS A 93 -4.40 -2.16 14.38
CA HIS A 93 -4.39 -3.22 15.40
C HIS A 93 -4.15 -4.59 14.77
N ALA A 94 -3.83 -5.59 15.58
CA ALA A 94 -3.41 -6.92 15.14
C ALA A 94 -4.37 -7.61 14.15
N LYS A 95 -5.67 -7.34 14.25
CA LYS A 95 -6.72 -7.97 13.41
C LYS A 95 -7.24 -7.06 12.29
N SER A 96 -6.66 -5.88 12.09
CA SER A 96 -7.09 -4.96 11.02
C SER A 96 -6.81 -5.53 9.64
N ARG A 97 -7.70 -5.29 8.69
CA ARG A 97 -7.45 -5.50 7.26
C ARG A 97 -7.48 -4.17 6.53
N ILE A 98 -6.37 -3.84 5.87
CA ILE A 98 -6.19 -2.59 5.15
C ILE A 98 -6.10 -2.89 3.66
N LEU A 99 -6.88 -2.15 2.87
CA LEU A 99 -6.90 -2.26 1.42
C LEU A 99 -6.25 -1.03 0.77
N GLU A 100 -5.26 -1.23 -0.08
CA GLU A 100 -4.83 -0.23 -1.07
C GLU A 100 -5.48 -0.51 -2.42
N ILE A 101 -6.11 0.52 -3.02
CA ILE A 101 -6.64 0.44 -4.38
C ILE A 101 -5.74 1.22 -5.33
N ASN A 102 -5.39 0.60 -6.48
CA ASN A 102 -4.55 1.17 -7.53
C ASN A 102 -3.08 1.32 -7.15
N SER A 103 -2.53 0.35 -6.42
CA SER A 103 -1.11 0.31 -6.10
C SER A 103 -0.22 0.31 -7.34
N LYS A 104 0.88 1.05 -7.27
CA LYS A 104 1.94 1.10 -8.27
C LYS A 104 3.27 0.58 -7.71
N SER A 105 3.59 0.92 -6.48
CA SER A 105 4.87 0.63 -5.82
C SER A 105 4.76 -0.21 -4.55
N GLY A 106 3.58 -0.27 -3.92
CA GLY A 106 3.38 -0.93 -2.64
C GLY A 106 3.85 -0.11 -1.43
N LEU A 107 4.11 1.19 -1.57
CA LEU A 107 4.59 2.02 -0.46
C LEU A 107 3.48 2.34 0.55
N TYR A 108 2.24 2.52 0.12
CA TYR A 108 1.09 2.68 1.02
C TYR A 108 0.88 1.45 1.90
N PRO A 109 0.75 0.24 1.34
CA PRO A 109 0.59 -0.95 2.17
C PRO A 109 1.85 -1.27 2.98
N LEU A 110 3.04 -0.82 2.58
CA LEU A 110 4.26 -0.94 3.38
C LEU A 110 4.15 -0.16 4.70
N TYR A 111 3.64 1.08 4.65
CA TYR A 111 3.37 1.89 5.84
C TYR A 111 2.33 1.24 6.75
N ALA A 112 1.21 0.78 6.18
CA ALA A 112 0.14 0.13 6.91
C ALA A 112 0.61 -1.18 7.56
N ALA A 113 1.31 -2.03 6.79
CA ALA A 113 1.88 -3.28 7.27
C ALA A 113 2.82 -3.06 8.46
N TYR A 114 3.71 -2.07 8.36
CA TYR A 114 4.62 -1.77 9.45
C TYR A 114 3.89 -1.26 10.70
N SER A 115 2.87 -0.44 10.52
CA SER A 115 2.07 0.07 11.65
C SER A 115 1.31 -1.05 12.38
N ILE A 116 0.74 -2.01 11.64
CA ILE A 116 0.07 -3.18 12.22
C ILE A 116 1.10 -4.15 12.84
N TYR A 117 2.20 -4.42 12.15
CA TYR A 117 3.30 -5.24 12.66
C TYR A 117 3.79 -4.74 14.03
N ARG A 118 3.95 -3.43 14.19
CA ARG A 118 4.36 -2.83 15.48
C ARG A 118 3.29 -2.98 16.57
N ALA A 119 2.00 -2.99 16.21
CA ALA A 119 0.93 -3.29 17.16
C ALA A 119 0.99 -4.76 17.60
N ARG A 120 1.13 -5.70 16.65
CA ARG A 120 1.30 -7.14 16.94
C ARG A 120 2.56 -7.41 17.76
N LEU A 121 3.68 -6.80 17.39
CA LEU A 121 4.96 -6.96 18.08
C LEU A 121 4.86 -6.51 19.56
N ARG A 122 4.16 -5.41 19.81
CA ARG A 122 3.91 -4.94 21.18
C ARG A 122 3.08 -5.93 21.99
N GLU A 123 1.96 -6.43 21.42
CA GLU A 123 1.11 -7.44 22.07
C GLU A 123 1.89 -8.71 22.41
N GLU A 124 2.76 -9.17 21.49
CA GLU A 124 3.57 -10.36 21.71
C GLU A 124 4.71 -10.12 22.73
N SER A 125 5.33 -8.94 22.70
CA SER A 125 6.36 -8.58 23.69
C SER A 125 5.79 -8.43 25.11
N GLU A 126 4.55 -7.95 25.25
CA GLU A 126 3.85 -7.88 26.54
C GLU A 126 3.57 -9.28 27.10
N LYS A 127 3.32 -10.28 26.24
CA LYS A 127 3.05 -11.67 26.67
C LYS A 127 4.30 -12.48 26.96
N TYR A 128 5.33 -12.34 26.14
CA TYR A 128 6.46 -13.27 26.08
C TYR A 128 7.82 -12.61 26.36
N GLY A 129 7.87 -11.29 26.55
CA GLY A 129 9.10 -10.55 26.74
C GLY A 129 9.81 -10.21 25.43
N GLU A 130 11.14 -10.23 25.44
CA GLU A 130 11.96 -9.84 24.27
C GLU A 130 11.79 -10.81 23.11
N VAL A 131 11.51 -10.24 21.93
CA VAL A 131 11.25 -10.97 20.70
C VAL A 131 12.52 -11.06 19.87
N ASN A 132 12.96 -12.26 19.52
CA ASN A 132 14.11 -12.46 18.67
C ASN A 132 13.80 -12.13 17.18
N ARG A 133 14.86 -11.96 16.38
CA ARG A 133 14.76 -11.58 14.98
C ARG A 133 13.95 -12.58 14.13
N ALA A 134 14.07 -13.86 14.37
CA ALA A 134 13.36 -14.87 13.59
C ALA A 134 11.84 -14.78 13.82
N PHE A 135 11.44 -14.60 15.07
CA PHE A 135 10.03 -14.39 15.43
C PHE A 135 9.50 -13.06 14.88
N ALA A 136 10.28 -11.98 14.98
CA ALA A 136 9.91 -10.68 14.40
C ALA A 136 9.66 -10.79 12.88
N LEU A 137 10.50 -11.52 12.16
CA LEU A 137 10.32 -11.75 10.73
C LEU A 137 9.10 -12.61 10.42
N LYS A 138 8.84 -13.65 11.22
CA LYS A 138 7.63 -14.47 11.11
C LYS A 138 6.37 -13.60 11.31
N LEU A 139 6.37 -12.77 12.34
CA LEU A 139 5.25 -11.86 12.63
C LEU A 139 5.03 -10.83 11.51
N TRP A 140 6.11 -10.36 10.88
CA TRP A 140 6.02 -9.53 9.68
C TRP A 140 5.33 -10.26 8.52
N ASP A 141 5.74 -11.50 8.24
CA ASP A 141 5.19 -12.31 7.16
C ASP A 141 3.71 -12.63 7.39
N GLU A 142 3.32 -12.96 8.63
CA GLU A 142 1.92 -13.12 9.04
C GLU A 142 1.11 -11.82 8.89
N THR A 143 1.72 -10.67 9.22
CA THR A 143 1.06 -9.36 9.03
C THR A 143 0.77 -9.08 7.55
N LEU A 144 1.69 -9.44 6.65
CA LEU A 144 1.45 -9.28 5.20
C LEU A 144 0.31 -10.17 4.71
N GLU A 145 0.22 -11.40 5.20
CA GLU A 145 -0.79 -12.37 4.79
C GLU A 145 -2.18 -12.05 5.36
N GLU A 146 -2.26 -11.71 6.65
CA GLU A 146 -3.54 -11.57 7.34
C GLU A 146 -4.17 -10.17 7.22
N ASN A 147 -3.33 -9.13 7.08
CA ASN A 147 -3.76 -7.76 7.28
C ASN A 147 -3.74 -6.88 6.01
N ILE A 148 -3.03 -7.28 4.96
CA ILE A 148 -2.75 -6.40 3.81
C ILE A 148 -3.37 -6.94 2.52
N LEU A 149 -4.24 -6.13 1.92
CA LEU A 149 -4.90 -6.40 0.66
C LEU A 149 -4.53 -5.30 -0.35
N VAL A 150 -4.15 -5.66 -1.57
CA VAL A 150 -3.70 -4.67 -2.56
C VAL A 150 -4.26 -4.97 -3.94
N VAL A 151 -5.03 -4.04 -4.50
CA VAL A 151 -5.38 -4.04 -5.92
C VAL A 151 -4.34 -3.23 -6.67
N CYS A 152 -3.63 -3.86 -7.58
CA CYS A 152 -2.53 -3.27 -8.33
C CYS A 152 -2.99 -2.72 -9.68
N LYS A 153 -2.42 -1.58 -10.10
CA LYS A 153 -2.76 -0.93 -11.37
C LYS A 153 -2.42 -1.79 -12.60
N THR A 154 -1.32 -2.55 -12.53
CA THR A 154 -0.80 -3.35 -13.65
C THR A 154 -0.20 -4.66 -13.13
N PRO A 155 0.00 -5.70 -13.99
CA PRO A 155 0.75 -6.90 -13.63
C PRO A 155 2.17 -6.61 -13.13
N MET A 156 2.83 -5.58 -13.69
CA MET A 156 4.14 -5.13 -13.22
C MET A 156 4.06 -4.55 -11.81
N ALA A 157 3.10 -3.66 -11.55
CA ALA A 157 2.86 -3.09 -10.22
C ALA A 157 2.60 -4.17 -9.17
N ARG A 158 1.87 -5.25 -9.53
CA ARG A 158 1.69 -6.44 -8.68
C ARG A 158 3.02 -7.07 -8.29
N SER A 159 3.91 -7.29 -9.26
CA SER A 159 5.24 -7.85 -9.01
C SER A 159 6.09 -6.93 -8.14
N ILE A 160 6.06 -5.63 -8.39
CA ILE A 160 6.79 -4.62 -7.61
C ILE A 160 6.25 -4.59 -6.18
N THR A 161 4.93 -4.50 -5.98
CA THR A 161 4.28 -4.48 -4.67
C THR A 161 4.66 -5.69 -3.82
N ARG A 162 4.61 -6.90 -4.39
CA ARG A 162 5.05 -8.11 -3.69
C ARG A 162 6.53 -8.04 -3.26
N ARG A 163 7.41 -7.49 -4.12
CA ARG A 163 8.83 -7.30 -3.77
C ARG A 163 9.04 -6.20 -2.74
N THR A 164 8.27 -5.14 -2.79
CA THR A 164 8.30 -4.07 -1.79
C THR A 164 7.96 -4.62 -0.40
N LEU A 165 6.91 -5.42 -0.29
CA LEU A 165 6.41 -5.97 0.97
C LEU A 165 7.24 -7.16 1.47
N ALA A 166 7.29 -8.25 0.71
CA ALA A 166 7.90 -9.52 1.13
C ALA A 166 9.38 -9.70 0.71
N GLY A 167 9.88 -8.87 -0.20
CA GLY A 167 11.21 -9.07 -0.78
C GLY A 167 11.26 -10.32 -1.66
N PHE A 168 12.32 -11.11 -1.50
CA PHE A 168 12.52 -12.35 -2.23
C PHE A 168 12.17 -13.59 -1.40
N ARG A 169 11.55 -13.40 -0.23
CA ARG A 169 11.08 -14.50 0.62
C ARG A 169 9.83 -15.16 0.03
N LYS A 170 9.60 -16.40 0.44
CA LYS A 170 8.38 -17.14 0.12
C LYS A 170 7.28 -16.77 1.14
N THR A 171 6.73 -15.59 1.00
CA THR A 171 5.67 -15.05 1.86
C THR A 171 4.43 -14.80 1.03
N VAL A 172 3.27 -15.08 1.58
CA VAL A 172 1.98 -14.78 0.95
C VAL A 172 1.76 -13.27 1.01
N VAL A 173 1.44 -12.67 -0.13
CA VAL A 173 1.05 -11.27 -0.24
C VAL A 173 -0.17 -11.20 -1.15
N HIS A 174 -1.29 -10.75 -0.61
CA HIS A 174 -2.53 -10.55 -1.35
C HIS A 174 -2.46 -9.26 -2.16
N ALA A 175 -1.64 -9.28 -3.20
CA ALA A 175 -1.51 -8.22 -4.18
C ALA A 175 -1.97 -8.76 -5.53
N GLU A 176 -3.12 -8.29 -6.02
CA GLU A 176 -3.74 -8.80 -7.23
C GLU A 176 -3.97 -7.67 -8.25
N TYR A 177 -3.90 -8.03 -9.53
CA TYR A 177 -4.24 -7.15 -10.63
C TYR A 177 -5.67 -7.42 -11.07
N TYR A 178 -6.47 -6.37 -11.21
CA TYR A 178 -7.81 -6.46 -11.78
C TYR A 178 -7.82 -5.77 -13.15
N PRO A 179 -7.98 -6.51 -14.25
CA PRO A 179 -8.11 -5.93 -15.58
C PRO A 179 -9.33 -5.02 -15.66
N GLU A 180 -9.22 -3.90 -16.35
CA GLU A 180 -10.32 -2.97 -16.62
C GLU A 180 -11.09 -2.51 -15.36
N LEU A 181 -10.38 -2.37 -14.22
CA LEU A 181 -10.99 -2.00 -12.93
C LEU A 181 -11.88 -0.76 -13.04
N ILE A 182 -11.43 0.28 -13.75
CA ILE A 182 -12.20 1.52 -13.89
C ILE A 182 -13.51 1.27 -14.65
N GLY A 183 -13.46 0.51 -15.74
CA GLY A 183 -14.65 0.11 -16.49
C GLY A 183 -15.62 -0.68 -15.62
N ALA A 184 -15.12 -1.65 -14.85
CA ALA A 184 -15.94 -2.44 -13.93
C ALA A 184 -16.60 -1.58 -12.83
N ILE A 185 -15.88 -0.62 -12.24
CA ILE A 185 -16.45 0.31 -11.26
C ILE A 185 -17.55 1.16 -11.88
N MET A 186 -17.40 1.57 -13.15
CA MET A 186 -18.39 2.39 -13.85
C MET A 186 -19.67 1.63 -14.21
N THR A 187 -19.55 0.36 -14.56
CA THR A 187 -20.69 -0.44 -15.06
C THR A 187 -21.36 -1.28 -13.98
N GLU A 188 -20.57 -1.84 -13.06
CA GLU A 188 -21.05 -2.81 -12.07
C GLU A 188 -20.36 -2.60 -10.70
N PRO A 189 -20.48 -1.42 -10.06
CA PRO A 189 -19.78 -1.09 -8.81
C PRO A 189 -20.06 -2.09 -7.68
N ASP A 190 -21.30 -2.55 -7.52
CA ASP A 190 -21.67 -3.52 -6.49
C ASP A 190 -20.99 -4.88 -6.70
N CYS A 191 -20.79 -5.29 -7.95
CA CYS A 191 -20.07 -6.52 -8.28
C CYS A 191 -18.60 -6.41 -7.86
N VAL A 192 -17.98 -5.25 -8.10
CA VAL A 192 -16.59 -4.95 -7.64
C VAL A 192 -16.50 -4.96 -6.11
N VAL A 193 -17.44 -4.32 -5.41
CA VAL A 193 -17.49 -4.34 -3.93
C VAL A 193 -17.60 -5.76 -3.39
N ASN A 194 -18.53 -6.54 -3.92
CA ASN A 194 -18.74 -7.94 -3.50
C ASN A 194 -17.52 -8.81 -3.78
N MET A 195 -16.86 -8.59 -4.91
CA MET A 195 -15.62 -9.28 -5.25
C MET A 195 -14.48 -8.94 -4.30
N LEU A 196 -14.27 -7.65 -4.00
CA LEU A 196 -13.21 -7.20 -3.09
C LEU A 196 -13.46 -7.64 -1.64
N ARG A 197 -14.71 -7.88 -1.25
CA ARG A 197 -15.08 -8.46 0.05
C ARG A 197 -15.03 -9.99 0.08
N SER A 198 -14.90 -10.65 -1.07
CA SER A 198 -14.81 -12.11 -1.14
C SER A 198 -13.37 -12.59 -0.96
N GLY A 199 -13.06 -13.21 0.18
CA GLY A 199 -11.74 -13.81 0.44
C GLY A 199 -11.37 -14.83 -0.62
N LYS A 200 -12.25 -15.77 -0.92
CA LYS A 200 -11.97 -16.91 -1.78
C LYS A 200 -11.85 -16.56 -3.26
N ARG A 201 -12.70 -15.70 -3.78
CA ARG A 201 -12.76 -15.43 -5.24
C ARG A 201 -11.59 -14.60 -5.74
N PHE A 202 -11.29 -13.51 -5.06
CA PHE A 202 -10.29 -12.55 -5.52
C PHE A 202 -8.94 -12.71 -4.82
N TRP A 203 -8.97 -12.80 -3.49
CA TRP A 203 -7.74 -12.84 -2.68
C TRP A 203 -7.16 -14.24 -2.51
N LYS A 204 -7.91 -15.29 -2.84
CA LYS A 204 -7.52 -16.71 -2.65
C LYS A 204 -7.28 -17.06 -1.17
N ILE A 205 -7.97 -16.38 -0.29
CA ILE A 205 -8.00 -16.66 1.14
C ILE A 205 -9.08 -17.73 1.36
N ASN A 206 -8.76 -18.77 2.12
CA ASN A 206 -9.73 -19.83 2.48
C ASN A 206 -10.69 -19.35 3.58
N ASP A 207 -11.46 -18.31 3.26
CA ASP A 207 -12.45 -17.72 4.13
C ASP A 207 -13.73 -17.55 3.30
N ASP A 208 -14.79 -18.27 3.67
CA ASP A 208 -16.08 -18.20 2.99
C ASP A 208 -16.94 -17.02 3.50
N GLU A 209 -16.49 -16.35 4.57
CA GLU A 209 -17.18 -15.18 5.11
C GLU A 209 -16.86 -13.90 4.33
N THR A 210 -17.79 -12.96 4.39
CA THR A 210 -17.57 -11.63 3.84
C THR A 210 -16.49 -10.91 4.66
N MET A 211 -15.37 -10.60 4.02
CA MET A 211 -14.25 -9.95 4.68
C MET A 211 -14.60 -8.52 5.09
N LYS A 212 -14.31 -8.20 6.34
CA LYS A 212 -14.33 -6.85 6.83
C LYS A 212 -13.03 -6.14 6.45
N ILE A 213 -13.15 -4.98 5.80
CA ILE A 213 -12.05 -4.06 5.52
C ILE A 213 -12.16 -2.89 6.50
N ASP A 214 -11.12 -2.64 7.29
CA ASP A 214 -11.13 -1.61 8.34
C ASP A 214 -10.78 -0.23 7.80
N ALA A 215 -9.90 -0.17 6.78
CA ALA A 215 -9.61 1.07 6.06
C ALA A 215 -9.23 0.82 4.60
N VAL A 216 -9.55 1.81 3.74
CA VAL A 216 -9.05 1.91 2.36
C VAL A 216 -8.09 3.09 2.29
N ILE A 217 -6.91 2.86 1.73
CA ILE A 217 -5.84 3.85 1.58
C ILE A 217 -5.34 3.91 0.15
N GLY A 218 -4.73 5.01 -0.25
CA GLY A 218 -4.02 5.07 -1.53
C GLY A 218 -4.04 6.42 -2.22
N ASN A 219 -3.55 6.39 -3.45
CA ASN A 219 -3.57 7.51 -4.40
C ASN A 219 -4.17 7.00 -5.72
N PRO A 220 -5.52 7.00 -5.84
CA PRO A 220 -6.20 6.54 -7.05
C PRO A 220 -5.91 7.44 -8.25
N PRO A 221 -6.17 6.99 -9.49
CA PRO A 221 -6.05 7.83 -10.66
C PRO A 221 -7.07 8.98 -10.62
N TYR A 222 -6.63 10.17 -11.03
CA TYR A 222 -7.52 11.34 -11.05
C TYR A 222 -8.37 11.39 -12.32
N GLN A 223 -7.79 10.94 -13.44
CA GLN A 223 -8.40 11.04 -14.77
C GLN A 223 -8.07 9.78 -15.57
N GLN A 224 -8.94 9.46 -16.53
CA GLN A 224 -8.71 8.46 -17.56
C GLN A 224 -8.91 9.13 -18.94
N ILE A 225 -7.99 8.90 -19.86
CA ILE A 225 -8.13 9.30 -21.24
C ILE A 225 -9.16 8.38 -21.89
N VAL A 226 -10.21 8.97 -22.47
CA VAL A 226 -11.24 8.23 -23.21
C VAL A 226 -10.75 8.10 -24.65
N GLU A 227 -10.61 6.85 -25.14
CA GLU A 227 -10.28 6.60 -26.53
C GLU A 227 -11.31 7.24 -27.47
N GLY A 228 -10.85 7.96 -28.48
CA GLY A 228 -11.67 8.57 -29.53
C GLY A 228 -11.93 10.07 -29.40
N ASN A 229 -11.91 10.68 -28.21
CA ASN A 229 -12.21 12.12 -28.06
C ASN A 229 -11.08 12.96 -27.44
N GLY A 230 -9.96 12.33 -27.01
CA GLY A 230 -8.82 13.02 -26.38
C GLY A 230 -9.16 13.77 -25.08
N ARG A 231 -10.38 13.68 -24.57
CA ARG A 231 -10.82 14.32 -23.32
C ARG A 231 -10.58 13.39 -22.14
N ALA A 232 -9.90 13.91 -21.14
CA ALA A 232 -9.73 13.21 -19.88
C ALA A 232 -11.03 13.27 -19.06
N LYS A 233 -11.57 12.13 -18.64
CA LYS A 233 -12.71 12.05 -17.72
C LYS A 233 -12.20 11.88 -16.29
N ALA A 234 -12.76 12.64 -15.36
CA ALA A 234 -12.48 12.47 -13.93
C ALA A 234 -12.96 11.08 -13.47
N VAL A 235 -12.12 10.36 -12.73
CA VAL A 235 -12.43 9.01 -12.22
C VAL A 235 -12.18 8.87 -10.71
N TYR A 236 -11.58 9.87 -10.07
CA TYR A 236 -11.29 9.84 -8.63
C TYR A 236 -12.54 9.67 -7.76
N ASN A 237 -13.67 10.27 -8.15
CA ASN A 237 -14.97 10.13 -7.49
C ASN A 237 -15.43 8.66 -7.45
N LEU A 238 -15.24 7.90 -8.53
CA LEU A 238 -15.59 6.49 -8.59
C LEU A 238 -14.81 5.67 -7.56
N PHE A 239 -13.52 5.96 -7.39
CA PHE A 239 -12.70 5.31 -6.37
C PHE A 239 -13.09 5.73 -4.96
N MET A 240 -13.53 6.96 -4.75
CA MET A 240 -14.04 7.42 -3.45
C MET A 240 -15.34 6.68 -3.09
N ASP A 241 -16.31 6.66 -4.00
CA ASP A 241 -17.60 5.98 -3.79
C ASP A 241 -17.40 4.48 -3.51
N LEU A 242 -16.56 3.83 -4.29
CA LEU A 242 -16.19 2.43 -4.04
C LEU A 242 -15.54 2.25 -2.65
N SER A 243 -14.63 3.13 -2.27
CA SER A 243 -13.92 3.04 -1.00
C SER A 243 -14.84 3.23 0.20
N PHE A 244 -15.80 4.15 0.12
CA PHE A 244 -16.80 4.38 1.16
C PHE A 244 -17.77 3.19 1.33
N GLN A 245 -18.03 2.45 0.24
CA GLN A 245 -18.80 1.22 0.32
C GLN A 245 -17.99 0.08 0.97
N LEU A 246 -16.66 0.04 0.79
CA LEU A 246 -15.79 -1.02 1.28
C LEU A 246 -15.44 -0.89 2.77
N ALA A 247 -15.17 0.33 3.24
CA ALA A 247 -14.69 0.56 4.58
C ALA A 247 -15.25 1.84 5.21
N ARG A 248 -15.33 1.83 6.55
CA ARG A 248 -15.76 3.01 7.32
C ARG A 248 -14.72 4.13 7.33
N ARG A 249 -13.43 3.77 7.16
CA ARG A 249 -12.32 4.71 7.12
C ARG A 249 -11.66 4.69 5.76
N VAL A 250 -11.57 5.88 5.17
CA VAL A 250 -11.01 6.07 3.84
C VAL A 250 -10.01 7.20 3.90
N SER A 251 -8.79 6.96 3.42
CA SER A 251 -7.73 7.96 3.32
C SER A 251 -7.11 7.89 1.93
N LEU A 252 -7.54 8.79 1.06
CA LEU A 252 -7.13 8.87 -0.34
C LEU A 252 -6.58 10.25 -0.66
N ILE A 253 -5.54 10.30 -1.49
CA ILE A 253 -5.13 11.56 -2.13
C ILE A 253 -6.06 11.81 -3.32
N THR A 254 -6.75 12.94 -3.30
CA THR A 254 -7.66 13.36 -4.35
C THR A 254 -7.25 14.73 -4.91
N HIS A 255 -7.85 15.13 -6.02
CA HIS A 255 -7.64 16.45 -6.58
C HIS A 255 -8.42 17.50 -5.75
N ASP A 256 -7.87 18.72 -5.59
CA ASP A 256 -8.46 19.84 -4.85
C ASP A 256 -9.81 20.32 -5.39
N ARG A 257 -10.05 20.17 -6.69
CA ARG A 257 -11.33 20.51 -7.35
C ARG A 257 -12.56 19.86 -6.71
N TYR A 258 -12.37 18.67 -6.08
CA TYR A 258 -13.45 18.01 -5.35
C TYR A 258 -13.94 18.82 -4.14
N LEU A 259 -13.02 19.50 -3.45
CA LEU A 259 -13.33 20.31 -2.27
C LEU A 259 -13.95 21.68 -2.62
N LEU A 260 -13.77 22.12 -3.87
CA LEU A 260 -14.22 23.44 -4.33
C LEU A 260 -15.56 23.43 -5.07
N ASN A 261 -16.24 22.27 -5.15
CA ASN A 261 -17.50 22.09 -5.92
C ASN A 261 -17.41 22.53 -7.40
N GLU A 262 -16.21 22.55 -7.97
CA GLU A 262 -15.99 22.80 -9.38
C GLU A 262 -16.05 21.48 -10.16
N GLY A 263 -17.23 20.89 -10.21
CA GLY A 263 -17.52 19.65 -10.91
C GLY A 263 -18.44 19.87 -12.11
#